data_a5684d1c13f1890da3878a3994bf635a
#
_entry.id   a5684d1c13f1890da3878a3994bf635a
#
_cell.length_a   1.000
_cell.length_b   1.000
_cell.length_c   1.000
_cell.angle_alpha   90.00
_cell.angle_beta   90.00
_cell.angle_gamma   90.00
#
_symmetry.space_group_name_H-M   'P 1'
#
loop_
_entity.id
_entity.type
_entity.pdbx_description
1 polymer ?
#
loop_
_entity_poly.entity_id
_entity_poly.type
_entity_poly.pdbx_seq_one_letter_code
_entity_poly.pdbx_strand_id
1 'polypeptide(L)'
;VEACPLHVDVLQHEMEAHRPSSTGNLIPRVVEGARVHGYRRERPLVKEDIMRPEAEELWILHPNGEDVPELAVGAAAAGGRKLQVLLLDASWAQANGMLAQVQNWGRRVRLPMAGKSRYALRAQNGDGRFSTFEALLFLLEARGEAEVASRLRVQFELHVYAGLCSRGRKAEAEAYLAESPAREAFPEVIAEFARKRPNPDAIHGARGDG
;
A
#
# COMPACT_ATOMS: atom_id res chain seq x y z
N VAL A 1 11.68 0.41 -7.98
CA VAL A 1 11.59 -0.18 -6.63
C VAL A 1 12.41 0.71 -5.70
N GLU A 2 11.81 1.10 -4.57
CA GLU A 2 12.42 2.01 -3.62
C GLU A 2 13.06 1.23 -2.46
N ALA A 3 14.31 1.56 -2.13
CA ALA A 3 14.93 1.09 -0.91
C ALA A 3 14.19 1.65 0.30
N CYS A 4 13.89 0.79 1.27
CA CYS A 4 13.16 1.15 2.48
C CYS A 4 13.99 0.80 3.71
N PRO A 5 14.11 1.69 4.70
CA PRO A 5 14.88 1.42 5.92
C PRO A 5 14.18 0.43 6.87
N LEU A 6 12.95 0.02 6.51
CA LEU A 6 12.13 -0.92 7.26
C LEU A 6 12.01 -2.25 6.50
N HIS A 7 11.94 -3.33 7.25
CA HIS A 7 11.47 -4.60 6.70
C HIS A 7 9.95 -4.58 6.63
N VAL A 8 9.39 -4.48 5.42
CA VAL A 8 7.94 -4.38 5.22
C VAL A 8 7.38 -5.74 4.85
N ASP A 9 6.43 -6.21 5.65
CA ASP A 9 5.69 -7.44 5.42
C ASP A 9 4.18 -7.14 5.43
N VAL A 10 3.45 -7.71 4.47
CA VAL A 10 2.00 -7.58 4.35
C VAL A 10 1.35 -8.91 4.65
N LEU A 11 0.53 -8.98 5.69
CA LEU A 11 -0.38 -10.09 5.92
C LEU A 11 -1.68 -9.80 5.18
N GLN A 12 -1.92 -10.53 4.10
CA GLN A 12 -3.01 -10.25 3.18
C GLN A 12 -4.12 -11.30 3.31
N HIS A 13 -5.32 -10.85 3.59
CA HIS A 13 -6.49 -11.71 3.57
C HIS A 13 -6.73 -12.27 2.16
N GLU A 14 -7.08 -13.55 2.03
CA GLU A 14 -7.29 -14.22 0.72
C GLU A 14 -8.27 -13.47 -0.19
N MET A 15 -9.29 -12.83 0.38
CA MET A 15 -10.26 -12.02 -0.36
C MET A 15 -9.66 -10.75 -0.98
N GLU A 16 -8.51 -10.29 -0.49
CA GLU A 16 -7.80 -9.12 -1.05
C GLU A 16 -6.75 -9.52 -2.09
N ALA A 17 -6.21 -10.73 -2.04
CA ALA A 17 -5.12 -11.18 -2.90
C ALA A 17 -5.42 -11.03 -4.41
N HIS A 18 -6.67 -11.28 -4.80
CA HIS A 18 -7.10 -11.23 -6.21
C HIS A 18 -7.78 -9.90 -6.59
N ARG A 19 -7.81 -8.93 -5.70
CA ARG A 19 -8.43 -7.62 -6.00
C ARG A 19 -7.41 -6.68 -6.65
N PRO A 20 -7.62 -6.25 -7.90
CA PRO A 20 -6.74 -5.29 -8.57
C PRO A 20 -6.61 -3.96 -7.82
N SER A 21 -7.60 -3.65 -6.96
CA SER A 21 -7.61 -2.46 -6.12
C SER A 21 -6.99 -2.68 -4.74
N SER A 22 -6.46 -3.86 -4.40
CA SER A 22 -5.73 -4.03 -3.14
C SER A 22 -4.40 -3.29 -3.18
N THR A 23 -4.22 -2.36 -2.27
CA THR A 23 -2.96 -1.61 -2.15
C THR A 23 -1.85 -2.42 -1.48
N GLY A 24 -2.20 -3.50 -0.77
CA GLY A 24 -1.23 -4.48 -0.29
C GLY A 24 -0.46 -5.15 -1.43
N ASN A 25 -1.12 -5.34 -2.60
CA ASN A 25 -0.47 -5.89 -3.80
C ASN A 25 0.54 -4.92 -4.45
N LEU A 26 0.42 -3.62 -4.20
CA LEU A 26 1.34 -2.61 -4.74
C LEU A 26 2.66 -2.61 -3.97
N ILE A 27 2.63 -2.80 -2.66
CA ILE A 27 3.80 -2.70 -1.77
C ILE A 27 5.00 -3.53 -2.28
N PRO A 28 4.88 -4.85 -2.54
CA PRO A 28 6.02 -5.64 -2.99
C PRO A 28 6.53 -5.30 -4.38
N ARG A 29 5.77 -4.52 -5.15
CA ARG A 29 6.16 -4.08 -6.49
C ARG A 29 7.02 -2.82 -6.46
N VAL A 30 6.91 -2.01 -5.40
CA VAL A 30 7.55 -0.70 -5.31
C VAL A 30 8.49 -0.56 -4.11
N VAL A 31 8.42 -1.44 -3.12
CA VAL A 31 9.29 -1.47 -1.94
C VAL A 31 10.24 -2.66 -2.03
N GLU A 32 11.54 -2.38 -1.99
CA GLU A 32 12.58 -3.39 -2.06
C GLU A 32 12.51 -4.34 -0.86
N GLY A 33 12.56 -5.64 -1.13
CA GLY A 33 12.54 -6.67 -0.09
C GLY A 33 11.22 -6.83 0.66
N ALA A 34 10.13 -6.13 0.26
CA ALA A 34 8.83 -6.34 0.86
C ALA A 34 8.27 -7.74 0.52
N ARG A 35 7.59 -8.38 1.50
CA ARG A 35 7.00 -9.71 1.34
C ARG A 35 5.50 -9.66 1.59
N VAL A 36 4.76 -10.60 0.95
CA VAL A 36 3.32 -10.78 1.18
C VAL A 36 3.09 -12.20 1.69
N HIS A 37 2.34 -12.30 2.79
CA HIS A 37 1.95 -13.55 3.42
C HIS A 37 0.44 -13.69 3.31
N GLY A 38 -0.03 -14.80 2.72
CA GLY A 38 -1.46 -15.08 2.58
C GLY A 38 -2.08 -15.48 3.92
N TYR A 39 -3.20 -14.84 4.26
CA TYR A 39 -4.01 -15.20 5.42
C TYR A 39 -5.27 -15.92 5.01
N ARG A 40 -5.51 -17.08 5.65
CA ARG A 40 -6.76 -17.83 5.61
C ARG A 40 -7.18 -18.15 7.03
N ARG A 41 -8.46 -17.97 7.33
CA ARG A 41 -8.98 -18.17 8.69
C ARG A 41 -8.75 -19.59 9.22
N GLU A 42 -8.86 -20.57 8.34
CA GLU A 42 -8.76 -22.00 8.66
C GLU A 42 -7.31 -22.49 8.77
N ARG A 43 -6.34 -21.68 8.34
CA ARG A 43 -4.92 -22.03 8.37
C ARG A 43 -4.22 -21.21 9.46
N PRO A 44 -3.76 -21.86 10.54
CA PRO A 44 -2.96 -21.19 11.56
C PRO A 44 -1.73 -20.54 10.95
N LEU A 45 -1.44 -19.32 11.38
CA LEU A 45 -0.20 -18.63 11.03
C LEU A 45 0.93 -19.13 11.94
N VAL A 46 2.10 -19.32 11.35
CA VAL A 46 3.34 -19.65 12.06
C VAL A 46 4.20 -18.40 12.11
N LYS A 47 4.54 -17.96 13.33
CA LYS A 47 5.29 -16.72 13.55
C LYS A 47 6.65 -16.77 12.83
N GLU A 48 7.32 -17.89 12.89
CA GLU A 48 8.66 -18.15 12.34
C GLU A 48 8.69 -18.02 10.82
N ASP A 49 7.57 -18.29 10.13
CA ASP A 49 7.46 -18.15 8.67
C ASP A 49 7.42 -16.67 8.24
N ILE A 50 6.99 -15.79 9.14
CA ILE A 50 6.79 -14.37 8.87
C ILE A 50 7.93 -13.53 9.44
N MET A 51 8.40 -13.86 10.64
CA MET A 51 9.51 -13.14 11.26
C MET A 51 10.78 -13.22 10.43
N ARG A 52 11.47 -12.09 10.35
CA ARG A 52 12.78 -12.02 9.69
C ARG A 52 13.86 -12.28 10.73
N PRO A 53 14.83 -13.16 10.44
CA PRO A 53 15.92 -13.46 11.37
C PRO A 53 16.74 -12.24 11.78
N GLU A 54 16.84 -11.28 10.86
CA GLU A 54 17.58 -10.02 11.07
C GLU A 54 16.76 -8.94 11.80
N ALA A 55 15.46 -9.16 12.02
CA ALA A 55 14.60 -8.18 12.70
C ALA A 55 14.75 -8.31 14.22
N GLU A 56 14.99 -7.18 14.88
CA GLU A 56 15.10 -7.08 16.33
C GLU A 56 13.77 -6.71 16.98
N GLU A 57 12.88 -6.07 16.22
CA GLU A 57 11.57 -5.63 16.70
C GLU A 57 10.52 -5.84 15.60
N LEU A 58 9.31 -6.28 15.99
CA LEU A 58 8.14 -6.38 15.11
C LEU A 58 7.06 -5.40 15.55
N TRP A 59 6.63 -4.54 14.63
CA TRP A 59 5.44 -3.71 14.81
C TRP A 59 4.28 -4.24 13.96
N ILE A 60 3.10 -4.35 14.59
CA ILE A 60 1.86 -4.71 13.91
C ILE A 60 1.00 -3.46 13.88
N LEU A 61 0.75 -2.92 12.67
CA LEU A 61 -0.01 -1.69 12.53
C LEU A 61 -1.50 -1.96 12.70
N HIS A 62 -2.11 -1.32 13.70
CA HIS A 62 -3.53 -1.42 13.96
C HIS A 62 -4.05 -0.21 14.77
N PRO A 63 -5.27 0.31 14.52
CA PRO A 63 -5.81 1.47 15.22
C PRO A 63 -5.90 1.33 16.75
N ASN A 64 -6.06 0.10 17.24
CA ASN A 64 -6.12 -0.20 18.68
C ASN A 64 -4.73 -0.45 19.30
N GLY A 65 -3.65 -0.01 18.64
CA GLY A 65 -2.30 -0.08 19.16
C GLY A 65 -1.94 1.08 20.08
N GLU A 66 -0.73 1.03 20.60
CA GLU A 66 -0.07 2.15 21.29
C GLU A 66 0.37 3.18 20.25
N ASP A 67 0.50 4.44 20.64
CA ASP A 67 1.04 5.46 19.73
C ASP A 67 2.46 5.10 19.30
N VAL A 68 2.80 5.49 18.05
CA VAL A 68 4.18 5.36 17.56
C VAL A 68 5.13 5.99 18.59
N PRO A 69 6.15 5.25 19.06
CA PRO A 69 7.14 5.85 19.95
C PRO A 69 7.78 7.06 19.30
N GLU A 70 7.92 8.14 20.04
CA GLU A 70 8.76 9.26 19.61
C GLU A 70 10.18 8.73 19.40
N LEU A 71 10.57 8.59 18.16
CA LEU A 71 11.95 8.24 17.82
C LEU A 71 12.73 9.54 17.74
N ALA A 72 13.89 9.55 18.38
CA ALA A 72 14.83 10.62 18.14
C ALA A 72 15.06 10.74 16.63
N VAL A 73 14.80 11.92 16.08
CA VAL A 73 15.02 12.23 14.67
C VAL A 73 16.48 11.86 14.34
N GLY A 74 16.69 10.97 13.38
CA GLY A 74 18.03 10.48 13.02
C GLY A 74 18.43 9.11 13.60
N ALA A 75 17.64 8.48 14.46
CA ALA A 75 17.96 7.14 15.00
C ALA A 75 17.99 6.03 13.92
N ALA A 76 17.31 6.21 12.81
CA ALA A 76 17.35 5.28 11.67
C ALA A 76 18.73 5.26 10.96
N ALA A 77 19.43 6.38 10.93
CA ALA A 77 20.74 6.51 10.26
C ALA A 77 21.94 5.98 11.07
N ALA A 78 21.77 5.76 12.38
CA ALA A 78 22.87 5.47 13.31
C ALA A 78 22.89 4.01 13.81
N GLY A 79 22.59 3.01 12.96
CA GLY A 79 22.61 1.60 13.33
C GLY A 79 21.43 1.20 14.23
N GLY A 80 20.28 1.87 14.04
CA GLY A 80 19.05 1.58 14.76
C GLY A 80 18.60 0.13 14.58
N ARG A 81 17.88 -0.40 15.57
CA ARG A 81 17.31 -1.75 15.55
C ARG A 81 16.58 -2.02 14.23
N LYS A 82 16.85 -3.18 13.64
CA LYS A 82 16.18 -3.60 12.42
C LYS A 82 14.70 -3.84 12.72
N LEU A 83 13.87 -2.90 12.29
CA LEU A 83 12.44 -2.94 12.51
C LEU A 83 11.74 -3.66 11.37
N GLN A 84 10.98 -4.68 11.71
CA GLN A 84 10.01 -5.31 10.83
C GLN A 84 8.63 -4.75 11.11
N VAL A 85 7.88 -4.46 10.04
CA VAL A 85 6.52 -3.94 10.13
C VAL A 85 5.56 -4.91 9.43
N LEU A 86 4.52 -5.33 10.13
CA LEU A 86 3.45 -6.16 9.62
C LEU A 86 2.21 -5.30 9.37
N LEU A 87 1.85 -5.15 8.11
CA LEU A 87 0.65 -4.46 7.65
C LEU A 87 -0.46 -5.49 7.45
N LEU A 88 -1.66 -5.21 7.96
CA LEU A 88 -2.83 -6.08 7.78
C LEU A 88 -3.65 -5.59 6.57
N ASP A 89 -3.60 -6.32 5.44
CA ASP A 89 -4.33 -5.97 4.22
C ASP A 89 -5.65 -6.74 4.15
N ALA A 90 -6.73 -6.09 4.57
CA ALA A 90 -8.05 -6.68 4.70
C ALA A 90 -9.13 -5.60 4.84
N SER A 91 -10.41 -6.00 4.80
CA SER A 91 -11.47 -5.13 5.32
C SER A 91 -11.32 -4.94 6.85
N TRP A 92 -11.88 -3.88 7.41
CA TRP A 92 -11.79 -3.59 8.85
C TRP A 92 -12.25 -4.75 9.74
N ALA A 93 -13.36 -5.41 9.37
CA ALA A 93 -13.87 -6.56 10.10
C ALA A 93 -12.91 -7.76 10.04
N GLN A 94 -12.31 -8.01 8.88
CA GLN A 94 -11.33 -9.08 8.69
C GLN A 94 -10.02 -8.79 9.42
N ALA A 95 -9.56 -7.53 9.41
CA ALA A 95 -8.32 -7.11 10.06
C ALA A 95 -8.34 -7.41 11.58
N ASN A 96 -9.49 -7.24 12.25
CA ASN A 96 -9.63 -7.61 13.66
C ASN A 96 -9.45 -9.12 13.90
N GLY A 97 -9.99 -9.95 12.99
CA GLY A 97 -9.80 -11.40 13.06
C GLY A 97 -8.35 -11.82 12.81
N MET A 98 -7.67 -11.15 11.87
CA MET A 98 -6.25 -11.37 11.59
C MET A 98 -5.39 -10.94 12.77
N LEU A 99 -5.69 -9.77 13.36
CA LEU A 99 -4.98 -9.27 14.53
C LEU A 99 -5.02 -10.27 15.68
N ALA A 100 -6.16 -10.91 15.95
CA ALA A 100 -6.29 -11.89 17.04
C ALA A 100 -5.25 -13.03 16.94
N GLN A 101 -4.82 -13.41 15.73
CA GLN A 101 -3.81 -14.45 15.55
C GLN A 101 -2.38 -13.95 15.74
N VAL A 102 -2.11 -12.67 15.46
CA VAL A 102 -0.73 -12.13 15.46
C VAL A 102 -0.45 -11.17 16.60
N GLN A 103 -1.45 -10.78 17.41
CA GLN A 103 -1.34 -9.72 18.42
C GLN A 103 -0.23 -9.90 19.46
N ASN A 104 0.17 -11.14 19.73
CA ASN A 104 1.20 -11.48 20.71
C ASN A 104 2.59 -11.66 20.05
N TRP A 105 2.73 -11.40 18.76
CA TRP A 105 3.99 -11.61 18.06
C TRP A 105 4.94 -10.44 18.20
N GLY A 106 4.41 -9.23 18.34
CA GLY A 106 5.15 -8.00 18.44
C GLY A 106 4.33 -6.87 19.06
N ARG A 107 4.85 -5.66 18.97
CA ARG A 107 4.20 -4.47 19.47
C ARG A 107 3.08 -4.02 18.53
N ARG A 108 1.88 -3.79 19.04
CA ARG A 108 0.81 -3.15 18.28
C ARG A 108 1.02 -1.64 18.28
N VAL A 109 1.03 -1.06 17.09
CA VAL A 109 1.30 0.37 16.93
C VAL A 109 0.17 1.04 16.18
N ARG A 110 -0.32 2.16 16.71
CA ARG A 110 -1.28 3.07 16.08
C ARG A 110 -0.53 4.23 15.45
N LEU A 111 -0.91 4.54 14.22
CA LEU A 111 -0.36 5.68 13.48
C LEU A 111 -1.22 6.94 13.69
N PRO A 112 -0.62 8.13 13.75
CA PRO A 112 -1.33 9.40 13.81
C PRO A 112 -1.88 9.77 12.42
N MET A 113 -2.73 8.90 11.86
CA MET A 113 -3.31 9.12 10.53
C MET A 113 -4.38 10.21 10.61
N ALA A 114 -4.19 11.28 9.85
CA ALA A 114 -5.08 12.41 9.79
C ALA A 114 -5.33 12.85 8.34
N GLY A 115 -6.42 13.57 8.12
CA GLY A 115 -6.80 14.11 6.81
C GLY A 115 -7.68 13.15 6.01
N LYS A 116 -7.76 13.42 4.70
CA LYS A 116 -8.58 12.67 3.75
C LYS A 116 -7.72 11.66 3.00
N SER A 117 -8.21 10.43 2.92
CA SER A 117 -7.55 9.40 2.10
C SER A 117 -7.51 9.79 0.62
N ARG A 118 -6.37 9.57 -0.01
CA ARG A 118 -6.16 9.72 -1.45
C ARG A 118 -6.52 8.46 -2.24
N TYR A 119 -6.95 7.39 -1.55
CA TYR A 119 -7.30 6.14 -2.20
C TYR A 119 -8.72 6.18 -2.80
N ALA A 120 -8.83 6.61 -4.05
CA ALA A 120 -10.12 6.81 -4.74
C ALA A 120 -10.70 5.56 -5.45
N LEU A 121 -10.04 4.39 -5.37
CA LEU A 121 -10.48 3.19 -6.07
C LEU A 121 -11.60 2.42 -5.36
N ARG A 122 -11.85 2.69 -4.09
CA ARG A 122 -12.96 2.13 -3.29
C ARG A 122 -13.69 3.26 -2.56
N ALA A 123 -14.97 3.08 -2.35
CA ALA A 123 -15.71 3.98 -1.47
C ALA A 123 -15.14 3.86 -0.04
N GLN A 124 -14.66 4.97 0.49
CA GLN A 124 -14.23 5.07 1.88
C GLN A 124 -15.46 5.36 2.73
N ASN A 125 -15.90 4.38 3.52
CA ASN A 125 -17.04 4.54 4.41
C ASN A 125 -16.60 5.16 5.74
N GLY A 126 -16.33 6.47 5.75
CA GLY A 126 -16.02 7.27 6.94
C GLY A 126 -14.63 7.90 6.93
N ASP A 127 -14.50 8.99 7.68
CA ASP A 127 -13.23 9.68 7.89
C ASP A 127 -12.24 8.83 8.68
N GLY A 128 -10.95 9.01 8.44
CA GLY A 128 -9.88 8.27 9.12
C GLY A 128 -9.67 6.84 8.64
N ARG A 129 -10.31 6.44 7.54
CA ARG A 129 -10.06 5.14 6.90
C ARG A 129 -9.08 5.29 5.76
N PHE A 130 -7.92 4.70 5.92
CA PHE A 130 -6.83 4.73 4.96
C PHE A 130 -6.56 3.35 4.40
N SER A 131 -5.96 3.30 3.21
CA SER A 131 -5.53 2.05 2.59
C SER A 131 -4.26 1.52 3.27
N THR A 132 -3.96 0.25 3.05
CA THR A 132 -2.75 -0.41 3.57
C THR A 132 -1.48 0.30 3.12
N PHE A 133 -1.46 0.84 1.89
CA PHE A 133 -0.33 1.61 1.39
C PHE A 133 -0.19 2.97 2.08
N GLU A 134 -1.29 3.67 2.32
CA GLU A 134 -1.28 4.93 3.07
C GLU A 134 -0.79 4.73 4.50
N ALA A 135 -1.14 3.61 5.14
CA ALA A 135 -0.61 3.29 6.46
C ALA A 135 0.93 3.16 6.44
N LEU A 136 1.52 2.58 5.38
CA LEU A 136 2.97 2.57 5.20
C LEU A 136 3.54 3.97 5.04
N LEU A 137 2.90 4.84 4.26
CA LEU A 137 3.35 6.24 4.09
C LEU A 137 3.34 7.00 5.41
N PHE A 138 2.25 6.91 6.19
CA PHE A 138 2.16 7.54 7.51
C PHE A 138 3.21 7.02 8.49
N LEU A 139 3.52 5.72 8.44
CA LEU A 139 4.58 5.17 9.27
C LEU A 139 5.94 5.76 8.92
N LEU A 140 6.28 5.82 7.63
CA LEU A 140 7.55 6.37 7.16
C LEU A 140 7.68 7.85 7.56
N GLU A 141 6.62 8.63 7.40
CA GLU A 141 6.58 10.04 7.82
C GLU A 141 6.76 10.18 9.34
N ALA A 142 6.05 9.38 10.14
CA ALA A 142 6.18 9.39 11.60
C ALA A 142 7.59 8.98 12.08
N ARG A 143 8.34 8.26 11.25
CA ARG A 143 9.73 7.86 11.52
C ARG A 143 10.77 8.84 10.97
N GLY A 144 10.35 9.96 10.38
CA GLY A 144 11.26 10.92 9.77
C GLY A 144 11.79 10.52 8.38
N GLU A 145 11.24 9.47 7.77
CA GLU A 145 11.62 8.96 6.44
C GLU A 145 10.80 9.65 5.33
N ALA A 146 10.65 10.96 5.42
CA ALA A 146 9.77 11.76 4.56
C ALA A 146 10.14 11.67 3.07
N GLU A 147 11.44 11.53 2.76
CA GLU A 147 11.90 11.41 1.37
C GLU A 147 11.46 10.07 0.75
N VAL A 148 11.61 8.96 1.48
CA VAL A 148 11.15 7.64 1.04
C VAL A 148 9.63 7.64 0.90
N ALA A 149 8.92 8.20 1.90
CA ALA A 149 7.47 8.34 1.85
C ALA A 149 6.99 9.14 0.62
N SER A 150 7.68 10.24 0.29
CA SER A 150 7.38 11.07 -0.88
C SER A 150 7.52 10.28 -2.20
N ARG A 151 8.62 9.55 -2.40
CA ARG A 151 8.84 8.72 -3.59
C ARG A 151 7.79 7.61 -3.72
N LEU A 152 7.46 6.93 -2.61
CA LEU A 152 6.43 5.90 -2.58
C LEU A 152 5.03 6.49 -2.81
N ARG A 153 4.74 7.69 -2.33
CA ARG A 153 3.48 8.40 -2.57
C ARG A 153 3.23 8.61 -4.06
N VAL A 154 4.25 8.98 -4.81
CA VAL A 154 4.15 9.15 -6.26
C VAL A 154 3.74 7.85 -6.96
N GLN A 155 4.32 6.71 -6.55
CA GLN A 155 3.96 5.39 -7.07
C GLN A 155 2.52 5.00 -6.71
N PHE A 156 2.10 5.28 -5.48
CA PHE A 156 0.73 5.04 -5.02
C PHE A 156 -0.29 5.87 -5.81
N GLU A 157 -0.02 7.15 -6.00
CA GLU A 157 -0.95 8.02 -6.72
C GLU A 157 -1.02 7.69 -8.22
N LEU A 158 0.08 7.29 -8.83
CA LEU A 158 0.07 6.74 -10.20
C LEU A 158 -0.79 5.48 -10.29
N HIS A 159 -0.70 4.56 -9.31
CA HIS A 159 -1.54 3.37 -9.24
C HIS A 159 -3.03 3.71 -9.15
N VAL A 160 -3.39 4.69 -8.32
CA VAL A 160 -4.78 5.15 -8.19
C VAL A 160 -5.27 5.75 -9.49
N TYR A 161 -4.49 6.65 -10.11
CA TYR A 161 -4.81 7.24 -11.40
C TYR A 161 -5.04 6.19 -12.49
N ALA A 162 -4.11 5.25 -12.64
CA ALA A 162 -4.23 4.16 -13.61
C ALA A 162 -5.47 3.29 -13.35
N GLY A 163 -5.77 3.04 -12.08
CA GLY A 163 -6.95 2.31 -11.66
C GLY A 163 -8.28 3.04 -11.97
N LEU A 164 -8.31 4.36 -11.87
CA LEU A 164 -9.47 5.17 -12.29
C LEU A 164 -9.65 5.13 -13.81
N CYS A 165 -8.57 5.31 -14.57
CA CYS A 165 -8.58 5.23 -16.03
C CYS A 165 -9.06 3.86 -16.52
N SER A 166 -8.58 2.76 -15.95
CA SER A 166 -8.96 1.40 -16.34
C SER A 166 -10.44 1.07 -16.09
N ARG A 167 -11.09 1.80 -15.18
CA ARG A 167 -12.53 1.70 -14.87
C ARG A 167 -13.39 2.68 -15.65
N GLY A 168 -12.82 3.41 -16.61
CA GLY A 168 -13.54 4.41 -17.40
C GLY A 168 -13.88 5.69 -16.64
N ARG A 169 -13.40 5.89 -15.40
CA ARG A 169 -13.66 7.07 -14.56
C ARG A 169 -12.72 8.24 -14.93
N LYS A 170 -12.72 8.63 -16.21
CA LYS A 170 -11.74 9.58 -16.76
C LYS A 170 -11.81 10.96 -16.12
N ALA A 171 -13.00 11.51 -15.91
CA ALA A 171 -13.17 12.84 -15.29
C ALA A 171 -12.59 12.85 -13.86
N GLU A 172 -12.82 11.79 -13.10
CA GLU A 172 -12.28 11.65 -11.74
C GLU A 172 -10.75 11.42 -11.77
N ALA A 173 -10.26 10.67 -12.76
CA ALA A 173 -8.81 10.49 -12.93
C ALA A 173 -8.11 11.82 -13.19
N GLU A 174 -8.66 12.67 -14.08
CA GLU A 174 -8.10 13.98 -14.35
C GLU A 174 -8.17 14.93 -13.14
N ALA A 175 -9.28 14.95 -12.42
CA ALA A 175 -9.41 15.72 -11.18
C ALA A 175 -8.41 15.24 -10.11
N TYR A 176 -8.25 13.93 -9.96
CA TYR A 176 -7.27 13.31 -9.06
C TYR A 176 -5.83 13.72 -9.42
N LEU A 177 -5.50 13.64 -10.70
CA LEU A 177 -4.18 13.94 -11.22
C LEU A 177 -3.81 15.43 -11.10
N ALA A 178 -4.80 16.34 -11.10
CA ALA A 178 -4.56 17.79 -10.97
C ALA A 178 -3.90 18.14 -9.62
N GLU A 179 -4.13 17.33 -8.58
CA GLU A 179 -3.58 17.51 -7.24
C GLU A 179 -2.47 16.49 -6.92
N SER A 180 -1.96 15.77 -7.92
CA SER A 180 -1.05 14.65 -7.72
C SER A 180 0.36 14.96 -8.24
N PRO A 181 1.42 14.67 -7.47
CA PRO A 181 2.80 14.78 -7.94
C PRO A 181 3.12 13.77 -9.07
N ALA A 182 2.27 12.76 -9.28
CA ALA A 182 2.46 11.78 -10.34
C ALA A 182 2.44 12.40 -11.75
N ARG A 183 1.74 13.55 -11.94
CA ARG A 183 1.72 14.27 -13.21
C ARG A 183 3.10 14.70 -13.67
N GLU A 184 3.89 15.22 -12.75
CA GLU A 184 5.25 15.70 -13.05
C GLU A 184 6.28 14.57 -13.08
N ALA A 185 6.09 13.57 -12.22
CA ALA A 185 7.01 12.46 -12.08
C ALA A 185 6.93 11.44 -13.23
N PHE A 186 5.75 11.27 -13.86
CA PHE A 186 5.49 10.25 -14.89
C PHE A 186 4.73 10.81 -16.11
N PRO A 187 5.20 11.89 -16.76
CA PRO A 187 4.45 12.56 -17.84
C PRO A 187 4.20 11.63 -19.03
N GLU A 188 5.15 10.78 -19.39
CA GLU A 188 5.03 9.86 -20.53
C GLU A 188 4.01 8.76 -20.27
N VAL A 189 4.04 8.17 -19.07
CA VAL A 189 3.08 7.14 -18.66
C VAL A 189 1.66 7.69 -18.65
N ILE A 190 1.49 8.90 -18.11
CA ILE A 190 0.19 9.57 -18.07
C ILE A 190 -0.32 9.88 -19.48
N ALA A 191 0.55 10.36 -20.38
CA ALA A 191 0.19 10.60 -21.77
C ALA A 191 -0.25 9.32 -22.48
N GLU A 192 0.34 8.17 -22.16
CA GLU A 192 -0.06 6.89 -22.72
C GLU A 192 -1.45 6.45 -22.21
N PHE A 193 -1.75 6.62 -20.92
CA PHE A 193 -3.10 6.36 -20.39
C PHE A 193 -4.16 7.28 -20.99
N ALA A 194 -3.81 8.51 -21.36
CA ALA A 194 -4.71 9.46 -21.99
C ALA A 194 -5.03 9.11 -23.44
N ARG A 195 -4.16 8.34 -24.14
CA ARG A 195 -4.41 7.90 -25.52
C ARG A 195 -5.67 7.04 -25.56
N LYS A 196 -6.53 7.30 -26.54
CA LYS A 196 -7.65 6.41 -26.84
C LYS A 196 -7.09 5.04 -27.22
N ARG A 197 -7.36 3.99 -26.45
CA ARG A 197 -7.11 2.63 -26.92
C ARG A 197 -7.89 2.43 -28.21
N PRO A 198 -7.29 1.92 -29.30
CA PRO A 198 -8.03 1.53 -30.49
C PRO A 198 -9.11 0.55 -30.04
N ASN A 199 -10.35 0.74 -30.54
CA ASN A 199 -11.46 -0.17 -30.26
C ASN A 199 -11.03 -1.58 -30.67
N PRO A 200 -11.02 -2.60 -29.77
CA PRO A 200 -10.65 -3.96 -30.14
C PRO A 200 -11.50 -4.50 -31.31
N ASP A 201 -12.75 -4.05 -31.43
CA ASP A 201 -13.65 -4.45 -32.53
C ASP A 201 -13.23 -3.85 -33.87
N ALA A 202 -12.48 -2.75 -33.93
CA ALA A 202 -11.96 -2.21 -35.17
C ALA A 202 -10.78 -3.04 -35.73
N ILE A 203 -10.15 -3.89 -34.94
CA ILE A 203 -9.04 -4.77 -35.37
C ILE A 203 -9.60 -6.06 -36.02
N HIS A 204 -10.79 -6.48 -35.65
CA HIS A 204 -11.44 -7.68 -36.22
C HIS A 204 -12.25 -7.43 -37.49
N GLY A 205 -12.61 -6.18 -37.77
CA GLY A 205 -13.33 -5.80 -39.00
C GLY A 205 -12.50 -5.79 -40.31
N ALA A 206 -11.17 -5.94 -40.21
CA ALA A 206 -10.27 -5.91 -41.37
C ALA A 206 -9.87 -7.31 -41.91
N ARG A 207 -10.48 -8.40 -41.41
CA ARG A 207 -10.23 -9.77 -41.87
C ARG A 207 -11.44 -10.45 -42.47
N GLY A 208 -12.16 -9.76 -43.29
CA GLY A 208 -13.27 -10.37 -44.00
C GLY A 208 -13.59 -9.59 -45.25
N ASP A 209 -12.75 -9.71 -46.28
CA ASP A 209 -13.11 -9.70 -47.69
C ASP A 209 -11.82 -9.94 -48.50
N GLY A 210 -11.63 -11.20 -48.87
CA GLY A 210 -10.61 -11.67 -49.76
C GLY A 210 -10.77 -13.16 -50.00
#